data_949693bc5ecd68f00c78f91210340e90
#
_entry.id   949693bc5ecd68f00c78f91210340e90
#
_cell.length_a   1.000
_cell.length_b   1.000
_cell.length_c   1.000
_cell.angle_alpha   90.00
_cell.angle_beta   90.00
_cell.angle_gamma   90.00
#
_symmetry.space_group_name_H-M   'P 1'
#
loop_
_entity.id
_entity.type
_entity.pdbx_description
1 polymer ?
#
loop_
_entity_poly.entity_id
_entity_poly.type
_entity_poly.pdbx_seq_one_letter_code
_entity_poly.pdbx_strand_id
1 'polypeptide(L)'
;MNFIFLWAALGGAIGSSLRYFVGKMMPSKFLMFESFPLGTFSVNVIGCFVIGFMGHLAAKKVFGDDFGIFFVTGVLGGFTTFSSYGLDTLKLLQKSQYLEAISYALGTNLLGLIGVAIGWFLAKNFIGVN
;
A
#
# COMPACT_ATOMS: atom_id res chain seq x y z
N MET A 1 5.39 12.35 -28.69
CA MET A 1 4.42 11.42 -28.10
C MET A 1 4.84 11.15 -26.66
N ASN A 2 4.00 11.50 -25.70
CA ASN A 2 4.36 11.34 -24.30
C ASN A 2 4.19 9.88 -23.88
N PHE A 3 5.29 9.17 -23.66
CA PHE A 3 5.29 7.77 -23.22
C PHE A 3 5.05 7.62 -21.70
N ILE A 4 4.36 8.61 -21.12
CA ILE A 4 4.08 8.67 -19.67
C ILE A 4 3.40 7.39 -19.14
N PHE A 5 2.48 6.81 -19.91
CA PHE A 5 1.83 5.56 -19.55
C PHE A 5 2.80 4.37 -19.45
N LEU A 6 3.93 4.41 -20.16
CA LEU A 6 4.95 3.36 -20.06
C LEU A 6 5.63 3.37 -18.69
N TRP A 7 5.86 4.55 -18.12
CA TRP A 7 6.39 4.67 -16.76
C TRP A 7 5.43 4.06 -15.74
N ALA A 8 4.13 4.35 -15.85
CA ALA A 8 3.11 3.74 -15.00
C ALA A 8 3.04 2.22 -15.18
N ALA A 9 3.13 1.73 -16.43
CA ALA A 9 3.09 0.30 -16.74
C ALA A 9 4.29 -0.46 -16.18
N LEU A 10 5.51 0.07 -16.36
CA LEU A 10 6.74 -0.52 -15.82
C LEU A 10 6.73 -0.53 -14.29
N GLY A 11 6.38 0.61 -13.68
CA GLY A 11 6.21 0.69 -12.23
C GLY A 11 5.16 -0.26 -11.71
N GLY A 12 4.01 -0.35 -12.39
CA GLY A 12 2.92 -1.26 -12.04
C GLY A 12 3.32 -2.73 -12.10
N ALA A 13 4.09 -3.13 -13.10
CA ALA A 13 4.64 -4.48 -13.20
C ALA A 13 5.54 -4.81 -11.99
N ILE A 14 6.42 -3.89 -11.61
CA ILE A 14 7.30 -4.05 -10.43
C ILE A 14 6.45 -4.11 -9.15
N GLY A 15 5.54 -3.16 -8.96
CA GLY A 15 4.70 -3.09 -7.76
C GLY A 15 3.83 -4.33 -7.56
N SER A 16 3.18 -4.80 -8.62
CA SER A 16 2.35 -6.01 -8.59
C SER A 16 3.17 -7.28 -8.31
N SER A 17 4.38 -7.36 -8.86
CA SER A 17 5.31 -8.47 -8.60
C SER A 17 5.77 -8.48 -7.13
N LEU A 18 6.12 -7.32 -6.58
CA LEU A 18 6.48 -7.17 -5.17
C LEU A 18 5.31 -7.53 -4.24
N ARG A 19 4.10 -7.08 -4.56
CA ARG A 19 2.88 -7.46 -3.82
C ARG A 19 2.69 -8.96 -3.78
N TYR A 20 2.80 -9.63 -4.93
CA TYR A 20 2.66 -11.08 -5.01
C TYR A 20 3.73 -11.79 -4.16
N PHE A 21 4.97 -11.34 -4.24
CA PHE A 21 6.09 -11.87 -3.47
C PHE A 21 5.84 -11.73 -1.95
N VAL A 22 5.48 -10.54 -1.49
CA VAL A 22 5.15 -10.30 -0.07
C VAL A 22 3.99 -11.20 0.38
N GLY A 23 2.93 -11.29 -0.44
CA GLY A 23 1.79 -12.15 -0.15
C GLY A 23 2.16 -13.62 0.02
N LYS A 24 3.15 -14.11 -0.74
CA LYS A 24 3.65 -15.49 -0.63
C LYS A 24 4.53 -15.72 0.61
N MET A 25 5.22 -14.69 1.08
CA MET A 25 6.10 -14.80 2.24
C MET A 25 5.35 -14.66 3.57
N MET A 26 4.17 -14.03 3.57
CA MET A 26 3.44 -13.78 4.80
C MET A 26 2.64 -15.00 5.26
N PRO A 27 2.69 -15.36 6.57
CA PRO A 27 1.89 -16.44 7.10
C PRO A 27 0.40 -16.05 7.12
N SER A 28 -0.48 -17.05 7.06
CA SER A 28 -1.93 -16.84 7.25
C SER A 28 -2.33 -16.69 8.71
N LYS A 29 -1.53 -17.23 9.63
CA LYS A 29 -1.74 -17.10 11.07
C LYS A 29 -1.09 -15.83 11.59
N PHE A 30 -1.85 -15.02 12.31
CA PHE A 30 -1.36 -13.78 12.90
C PHE A 30 -2.00 -13.56 14.28
N LEU A 31 -1.17 -13.46 15.30
CA LEU A 31 -1.64 -13.35 16.69
C LEU A 31 -2.63 -14.49 17.05
N MET A 32 -3.84 -14.14 17.46
CA MET A 32 -4.92 -15.09 17.78
C MET A 32 -5.73 -15.53 16.55
N PHE A 33 -5.42 -14.99 15.36
CA PHE A 33 -6.20 -15.22 14.14
C PHE A 33 -5.61 -16.35 13.30
N GLU A 34 -6.44 -17.32 12.92
CA GLU A 34 -6.02 -18.47 12.11
C GLU A 34 -5.95 -18.18 10.61
N SER A 35 -6.69 -17.17 10.15
CA SER A 35 -6.85 -16.86 8.72
C SER A 35 -6.76 -15.36 8.43
N PHE A 36 -5.82 -14.66 9.05
CA PHE A 36 -5.65 -13.22 8.81
C PHE A 36 -4.93 -12.96 7.49
N PRO A 37 -5.47 -12.09 6.58
CA PRO A 37 -4.85 -11.78 5.29
C PRO A 37 -3.64 -10.85 5.46
N LEU A 38 -2.60 -11.33 6.13
CA LEU A 38 -1.43 -10.53 6.52
C LEU A 38 -0.67 -9.97 5.31
N GLY A 39 -0.64 -10.69 4.20
CA GLY A 39 0.00 -10.24 2.97
C GLY A 39 -0.64 -8.96 2.44
N THR A 40 -1.94 -8.96 2.21
CA THR A 40 -2.70 -7.78 1.73
C THR A 40 -2.65 -6.65 2.76
N PHE A 41 -2.79 -6.98 4.05
CA PHE A 41 -2.67 -6.01 5.14
C PHE A 41 -1.32 -5.29 5.10
N SER A 42 -0.23 -6.04 5.04
CA SER A 42 1.13 -5.50 5.07
C SER A 42 1.43 -4.62 3.86
N VAL A 43 1.10 -5.05 2.63
CA VAL A 43 1.37 -4.25 1.44
C VAL A 43 0.56 -2.95 1.44
N ASN A 44 -0.67 -2.97 1.95
CA ASN A 44 -1.49 -1.77 2.03
C ASN A 44 -0.97 -0.79 3.10
N VAL A 45 -0.63 -1.27 4.30
CA VAL A 45 -0.10 -0.41 5.38
C VAL A 45 1.27 0.16 5.01
N ILE A 46 2.19 -0.67 4.51
CA ILE A 46 3.52 -0.21 4.05
C ILE A 46 3.38 0.76 2.88
N GLY A 47 2.55 0.44 1.90
CA GLY A 47 2.30 1.30 0.74
C GLY A 47 1.70 2.64 1.14
N CYS A 48 0.79 2.68 2.13
CA CYS A 48 0.24 3.91 2.68
C CYS A 48 1.32 4.79 3.34
N PHE A 49 2.22 4.21 4.11
CA PHE A 49 3.35 4.94 4.68
C PHE A 49 4.25 5.52 3.59
N VAL A 50 4.64 4.71 2.62
CA VAL A 50 5.54 5.13 1.54
C VAL A 50 4.87 6.19 0.65
N ILE A 51 3.56 6.06 0.34
CA ILE A 51 2.87 7.06 -0.48
C ILE A 51 2.72 8.39 0.26
N GLY A 52 2.55 8.38 1.58
CA GLY A 52 2.56 9.60 2.39
C GLY A 52 3.90 10.33 2.27
N PHE A 53 4.99 9.62 2.42
CA PHE A 53 6.35 10.15 2.29
C PHE A 53 6.62 10.68 0.86
N MET A 54 6.42 9.85 -0.14
CA MET A 54 6.66 10.21 -1.53
C MET A 54 5.69 11.27 -2.05
N GLY A 55 4.45 11.29 -1.55
CA GLY A 55 3.45 12.30 -1.89
C GLY A 55 3.87 13.70 -1.45
N HIS A 56 4.48 13.85 -0.27
CA HIS A 56 5.04 15.13 0.16
C HIS A 56 6.17 15.59 -0.77
N LEU A 57 7.10 14.69 -1.11
CA LEU A 57 8.20 15.02 -2.03
C LEU A 57 7.69 15.41 -3.42
N ALA A 58 6.68 14.70 -3.93
CA ALA A 58 6.03 15.02 -5.19
C ALA A 58 5.36 16.41 -5.18
N ALA A 59 4.62 16.72 -4.10
CA ALA A 59 3.97 18.02 -3.92
C ALA A 59 4.98 19.17 -3.89
N LYS A 60 6.19 18.91 -3.41
CA LYS A 60 7.31 19.87 -3.39
C LYS A 60 8.18 19.83 -4.65
N LYS A 61 7.82 19.04 -5.66
CA LYS A 61 8.56 18.87 -6.91
C LYS A 61 10.03 18.51 -6.71
N VAL A 62 10.31 17.67 -5.70
CA VAL A 62 11.68 17.20 -5.39
C VAL A 62 12.25 16.33 -6.53
N PHE A 63 11.37 15.67 -7.28
CA PHE A 63 11.72 14.86 -8.46
C PHE A 63 10.79 15.17 -9.63
N GLY A 64 11.21 14.79 -10.83
CA GLY A 64 10.45 15.02 -12.07
C GLY A 64 9.17 14.20 -12.15
N ASP A 65 8.24 14.66 -13.00
CA ASP A 65 6.91 14.04 -13.17
C ASP A 65 6.99 12.58 -13.61
N ASP A 66 7.94 12.23 -14.48
CA ASP A 66 8.15 10.84 -14.96
C ASP A 66 8.46 9.88 -13.81
N PHE A 67 9.34 10.29 -12.89
CA PHE A 67 9.65 9.49 -11.70
C PHE A 67 8.45 9.39 -10.77
N GLY A 68 7.69 10.48 -10.59
CA GLY A 68 6.45 10.49 -9.82
C GLY A 68 5.44 9.48 -10.37
N ILE A 69 5.23 9.47 -11.68
CA ILE A 69 4.32 8.54 -12.34
C ILE A 69 4.83 7.10 -12.25
N PHE A 70 6.12 6.88 -12.50
CA PHE A 70 6.71 5.55 -12.35
C PHE A 70 6.55 5.01 -10.93
N PHE A 71 6.92 5.79 -9.92
CA PHE A 71 6.99 5.30 -8.55
C PHE A 71 5.64 5.36 -7.83
N VAL A 72 4.98 6.55 -7.83
CA VAL A 72 3.74 6.73 -7.06
C VAL A 72 2.56 6.05 -7.75
N THR A 73 2.35 6.34 -9.04
CA THR A 73 1.23 5.74 -9.77
C THR A 73 1.51 4.28 -10.14
N GLY A 74 2.72 3.99 -10.62
CA GLY A 74 3.11 2.65 -11.04
C GLY A 74 3.43 1.74 -9.86
N VAL A 75 4.59 1.92 -9.23
CA VAL A 75 5.09 0.98 -8.20
C VAL A 75 4.12 0.90 -7.02
N LEU A 76 3.77 2.02 -6.40
CA LEU A 76 2.87 2.01 -5.23
C LEU A 76 1.44 1.65 -5.60
N GLY A 77 0.94 2.10 -6.74
CA GLY A 77 -0.39 1.72 -7.26
C GLY A 77 -0.48 0.22 -7.56
N GLY A 78 0.57 -0.40 -8.08
CA GLY A 78 0.66 -1.85 -8.30
C GLY A 78 0.88 -2.63 -7.00
N PHE A 79 1.61 -2.07 -6.03
CA PHE A 79 1.94 -2.72 -4.76
C PHE A 79 0.74 -2.80 -3.81
N THR A 80 -0.04 -1.72 -3.67
CA THR A 80 -1.25 -1.67 -2.84
C THR A 80 -2.46 -2.22 -3.60
N THR A 81 -3.50 -2.67 -2.87
CA THR A 81 -4.68 -3.23 -3.52
C THR A 81 -5.93 -3.12 -2.65
N PHE A 82 -6.92 -2.38 -3.14
CA PHE A 82 -8.24 -2.32 -2.52
C PHE A 82 -9.11 -3.52 -2.90
N SER A 83 -8.97 -4.03 -4.13
CA SER A 83 -9.76 -5.18 -4.60
C SER A 83 -9.45 -6.47 -3.82
N SER A 84 -8.18 -6.76 -3.55
CA SER A 84 -7.81 -7.91 -2.72
C SER A 84 -8.30 -7.72 -1.29
N TYR A 85 -8.18 -6.51 -0.73
CA TYR A 85 -8.73 -6.18 0.59
C TYR A 85 -10.24 -6.46 0.69
N GLY A 86 -11.01 -6.03 -0.31
CA GLY A 86 -12.45 -6.28 -0.35
C GLY A 86 -12.79 -7.78 -0.44
N LEU A 87 -12.08 -8.50 -1.31
CA LEU A 87 -12.28 -9.94 -1.49
C LEU A 87 -11.90 -10.73 -0.23
N ASP A 88 -10.78 -10.39 0.40
CA ASP A 88 -10.34 -11.05 1.63
C ASP A 88 -11.34 -10.82 2.77
N THR A 89 -11.85 -9.60 2.91
CA THR A 89 -12.89 -9.27 3.89
C THR A 89 -14.17 -10.11 3.66
N LEU A 90 -14.62 -10.20 2.40
CA LEU A 90 -15.79 -11.02 2.06
C LEU A 90 -15.58 -12.51 2.39
N LYS A 91 -14.40 -13.06 2.08
CA LYS A 91 -14.05 -14.45 2.39
C LYS A 91 -14.08 -14.73 3.90
N LEU A 92 -13.57 -13.80 4.71
CA LEU A 92 -13.63 -13.93 6.17
C LEU A 92 -15.08 -13.93 6.68
N LEU A 93 -15.93 -13.04 6.15
CA LEU A 93 -17.35 -12.99 6.48
C LEU A 93 -18.08 -14.28 6.08
N GLN A 94 -17.82 -14.82 4.88
CA GLN A 94 -18.40 -16.08 4.42
C GLN A 94 -18.03 -17.29 5.29
N LYS A 95 -16.85 -17.24 5.91
CA LYS A 95 -16.38 -18.26 6.87
C LYS A 95 -16.88 -18.01 8.31
N SER A 96 -17.74 -17.01 8.51
CA SER A 96 -18.21 -16.57 9.84
C SER A 96 -17.07 -16.13 10.78
N GLN A 97 -15.93 -15.74 10.22
CA GLN A 97 -14.76 -15.20 10.94
C GLN A 97 -14.93 -13.69 11.15
N TYR A 98 -15.95 -13.31 11.91
CA TYR A 98 -16.35 -11.89 12.04
C TYR A 98 -15.31 -11.04 12.76
N LEU A 99 -14.65 -11.57 13.78
CA LEU A 99 -13.63 -10.83 14.52
C LEU A 99 -12.41 -10.55 13.65
N GLU A 100 -11.96 -11.54 12.87
CA GLU A 100 -10.90 -11.37 11.88
C GLU A 100 -11.29 -10.33 10.81
N ALA A 101 -12.51 -10.43 10.27
CA ALA A 101 -13.00 -9.51 9.25
C ALA A 101 -13.04 -8.06 9.76
N ILE A 102 -13.57 -7.82 10.95
CA ILE A 102 -13.64 -6.48 11.55
C ILE A 102 -12.22 -5.96 11.88
N SER A 103 -11.39 -6.79 12.51
CA SER A 103 -10.01 -6.41 12.86
C SER A 103 -9.19 -6.11 11.60
N TYR A 104 -9.32 -6.91 10.55
CA TYR A 104 -8.68 -6.71 9.27
C TYR A 104 -9.14 -5.42 8.60
N ALA A 105 -10.45 -5.20 8.51
CA ALA A 105 -11.02 -4.02 7.86
C ALA A 105 -10.66 -2.74 8.61
N LEU A 106 -10.89 -2.68 9.92
CA LEU A 106 -10.57 -1.50 10.73
C LEU A 106 -9.06 -1.29 10.82
N GLY A 107 -8.28 -2.33 11.06
CA GLY A 107 -6.83 -2.26 11.16
C GLY A 107 -6.20 -1.75 9.87
N THR A 108 -6.61 -2.27 8.70
CA THR A 108 -6.10 -1.80 7.40
C THR A 108 -6.40 -0.32 7.19
N ASN A 109 -7.63 0.12 7.45
CA ASN A 109 -8.01 1.52 7.25
C ASN A 109 -7.31 2.45 8.24
N LEU A 110 -7.35 2.14 9.54
CA LEU A 110 -6.77 3.00 10.57
C LEU A 110 -5.24 3.09 10.43
N LEU A 111 -4.55 1.95 10.35
CA LEU A 111 -3.09 1.94 10.23
C LEU A 111 -2.63 2.46 8.87
N GLY A 112 -3.40 2.25 7.81
CA GLY A 112 -3.13 2.84 6.51
C GLY A 112 -3.18 4.37 6.56
N LEU A 113 -4.25 4.96 7.08
CA LEU A 113 -4.37 6.42 7.20
C LEU A 113 -3.32 7.02 8.13
N ILE A 114 -3.06 6.39 9.27
CA ILE A 114 -1.98 6.79 10.18
C ILE A 114 -0.63 6.69 9.46
N GLY A 115 -0.40 5.63 8.70
CA GLY A 115 0.81 5.44 7.91
C GLY A 115 1.04 6.58 6.91
N VAL A 116 0.00 6.97 6.15
CA VAL A 116 0.08 8.13 5.23
C VAL A 116 0.48 9.40 5.99
N ALA A 117 -0.18 9.68 7.11
CA ALA A 117 0.11 10.87 7.91
C ALA A 117 1.55 10.86 8.43
N ILE A 118 2.01 9.75 9.01
CA ILE A 118 3.39 9.61 9.51
C ILE A 118 4.39 9.80 8.37
N GLY A 119 4.20 9.12 7.22
CA GLY A 119 5.07 9.24 6.06
C GLY A 119 5.19 10.69 5.59
N TRP A 120 4.07 11.39 5.48
CA TRP A 120 4.02 12.79 5.08
C TRP A 120 4.78 13.71 6.05
N PHE A 121 4.51 13.57 7.36
CA PHE A 121 5.18 14.40 8.38
C PHE A 121 6.67 14.11 8.50
N LEU A 122 7.08 12.85 8.33
CA LEU A 122 8.51 12.50 8.31
C LEU A 122 9.21 13.17 7.11
N ALA A 123 8.65 13.08 5.91
CA ALA A 123 9.21 13.75 4.74
C ALA A 123 9.33 15.26 4.95
N LYS A 124 8.28 15.88 5.51
CA LYS A 124 8.29 17.32 5.81
C LYS A 124 9.38 17.73 6.79
N ASN A 125 9.58 16.97 7.86
CA ASN A 125 10.47 17.36 8.95
C ASN A 125 11.94 17.00 8.70
N PHE A 126 12.20 15.86 8.04
CA PHE A 126 13.57 15.36 7.87
C PHE A 126 14.24 15.80 6.58
N ILE A 127 13.48 16.11 5.53
CA ILE A 127 14.05 16.50 4.24
C ILE A 127 14.11 18.04 4.09
N GLY A 128 13.57 18.81 5.07
CA GLY A 128 13.67 20.27 5.11
C GLY A 128 13.04 20.96 3.89
N VAL A 129 12.16 20.28 3.18
CA VAL A 129 11.42 20.82 2.05
C VAL A 129 10.16 21.49 2.60
N ASN A 130 10.33 22.76 3.03
CA ASN A 130 9.23 23.60 3.52
C ASN A 130 8.39 24.16 2.36
#